data_e10637b4f1597b134501932904c95247
#
_entry.id   e10637b4f1597b134501932904c95247
#
_cell.length_a   1.000
_cell.length_b   1.000
_cell.length_c   1.000
_cell.angle_alpha   90.00
_cell.angle_beta   90.00
_cell.angle_gamma   90.00
#
_symmetry.space_group_name_H-M   'P 1'
#
loop_
_entity.id
_entity.type
_entity.pdbx_description
1 polymer ?
#
loop_
_entity_poly.entity_id
_entity_poly.type
_entity_poly.pdbx_seq_one_letter_code
_entity_poly.pdbx_strand_id
1 'polypeptide(L)'
;MTQISEQYVNQSSRPSDLRITDMRVVHLRGIPMRVPLIRIDTNQGISGYGEVRDGASSTFALMLKNRIMGENPCNVDKVFRKIKQFGHHARQAGGVCSIEMALMDLAGKAYSVPAYMLAGGKFRDKILIYSDTPSEPNGRAMGKRLKARMDAGFKFLKMDLGIRFLRGISDTVIGFPDTLNSREIMHPFTGIQLTNKGIDTLCKYVDDVRSVIGYEIPLAVDHVGHIGLESCIRLGQALDQFSLAWIEDLLPWQFTDQYVALSQAVNTPICTGEDIYLKENFMPLLEKRAVSIIHPDLASSGGILETKKIGDAAQEYGVAMAMHMAGSPIAALASVHCAAATENFLVLENHSVDEPMWNELVTGMPNPIIQNGYIEVPETPGLGFEELNEAVARTHIDPDHPGYFEPTTTWDKERSHDRLWS
;
A
#
# COMPACT_ATOMS: atom_id res chain seq x y z
N MET A 1 -1.74 -18.04 40.55
CA MET A 1 -1.38 -18.14 39.14
C MET A 1 -1.02 -16.79 38.51
N THR A 2 -1.49 -15.66 39.01
CA THR A 2 -1.23 -14.31 38.47
C THR A 2 0.21 -13.83 38.67
N GLN A 3 0.87 -14.16 39.77
CA GLN A 3 2.23 -13.70 40.08
C GLN A 3 3.35 -14.32 39.22
N ILE A 4 3.17 -15.54 38.75
CA ILE A 4 4.21 -16.23 37.96
C ILE A 4 4.25 -15.72 36.52
N SER A 5 3.11 -15.34 35.94
CA SER A 5 3.05 -14.81 34.58
C SER A 5 3.65 -13.39 34.46
N GLU A 6 3.50 -12.57 35.49
CA GLU A 6 4.04 -11.20 35.51
C GLU A 6 5.59 -11.17 35.58
N GLN A 7 6.19 -12.24 36.11
CA GLN A 7 7.65 -12.33 36.29
C GLN A 7 8.41 -12.52 34.98
N TYR A 8 7.73 -13.00 33.91
CA TYR A 8 8.30 -13.28 32.60
C TYR A 8 7.81 -12.34 31.50
N VAL A 9 6.99 -11.36 31.87
CA VAL A 9 6.47 -10.35 30.95
C VAL A 9 7.23 -9.03 31.15
N ASN A 10 7.38 -8.27 30.08
CA ASN A 10 7.97 -6.95 30.14
C ASN A 10 7.32 -6.08 31.23
N GLN A 11 8.15 -5.62 32.19
CA GLN A 11 7.66 -4.83 33.32
C GLN A 11 7.29 -3.37 32.97
N SER A 12 7.65 -2.88 31.78
CA SER A 12 7.22 -1.56 31.29
C SER A 12 5.75 -1.54 30.85
N SER A 13 5.15 -2.69 30.61
CA SER A 13 3.71 -2.84 30.36
C SER A 13 3.19 -4.12 31.02
N ARG A 14 1.89 -4.11 31.32
CA ARG A 14 1.15 -5.29 31.74
C ARG A 14 0.18 -5.71 30.63
N PRO A 15 0.63 -6.49 29.64
CA PRO A 15 -0.18 -6.75 28.44
C PRO A 15 -1.55 -7.33 28.75
N SER A 16 -1.71 -8.12 29.84
CA SER A 16 -3.01 -8.65 30.28
C SER A 16 -3.99 -7.57 30.77
N ASP A 17 -3.48 -6.45 31.30
CA ASP A 17 -4.25 -5.36 31.87
C ASP A 17 -4.35 -4.12 30.94
N LEU A 18 -3.67 -4.20 29.80
CA LEU A 18 -3.67 -3.11 28.82
C LEU A 18 -5.05 -2.94 28.21
N ARG A 19 -5.54 -1.68 28.15
CA ARG A 19 -6.85 -1.32 27.61
C ARG A 19 -6.75 -0.08 26.74
N ILE A 20 -7.42 -0.09 25.61
CA ILE A 20 -7.58 1.08 24.74
C ILE A 20 -8.45 2.10 25.47
N THR A 21 -7.97 3.33 25.61
CA THR A 21 -8.67 4.42 26.31
C THR A 21 -9.09 5.56 25.40
N ASP A 22 -8.42 5.74 24.26
CA ASP A 22 -8.79 6.76 23.27
C ASP A 22 -8.26 6.40 21.88
N MET A 23 -8.81 7.02 20.84
CA MET A 23 -8.29 7.04 19.48
C MET A 23 -8.40 8.46 18.93
N ARG A 24 -7.28 9.02 18.47
CA ARG A 24 -7.14 10.40 17.99
C ARG A 24 -6.61 10.41 16.58
N VAL A 25 -6.73 11.56 15.90
CA VAL A 25 -6.33 11.69 14.51
C VAL A 25 -5.57 13.00 14.29
N VAL A 26 -4.62 12.97 13.37
CA VAL A 26 -4.00 14.14 12.76
C VAL A 26 -4.03 13.97 11.23
N HIS A 27 -4.29 15.04 10.50
CA HIS A 27 -4.27 15.03 9.04
C HIS A 27 -3.01 15.77 8.57
N LEU A 28 -2.18 15.06 7.80
CA LEU A 28 -0.93 15.63 7.27
C LEU A 28 -1.03 15.78 5.75
N ARG A 29 -0.32 16.79 5.22
CA ARG A 29 -0.09 17.03 3.80
C ARG A 29 1.40 17.19 3.52
N GLY A 30 1.80 17.14 2.21
CA GLY A 30 3.22 17.23 1.83
C GLY A 30 3.95 15.88 1.87
N ILE A 31 3.24 14.83 2.14
CA ILE A 31 3.42 13.47 1.67
C ILE A 31 2.68 13.43 0.33
N PRO A 32 3.04 12.65 -0.68
CA PRO A 32 2.44 12.77 -2.01
C PRO A 32 0.92 12.85 -2.01
N MET A 33 0.30 12.18 -1.05
CA MET A 33 -1.14 12.21 -0.78
C MET A 33 -1.44 12.85 0.58
N ARG A 34 -2.70 13.22 0.82
CA ARG A 34 -3.18 13.57 2.16
C ARG A 34 -3.40 12.29 2.94
N VAL A 35 -2.76 12.16 4.09
CA VAL A 35 -2.86 10.96 4.92
C VAL A 35 -3.33 11.32 6.34
N PRO A 36 -4.46 10.76 6.80
CA PRO A 36 -4.84 10.79 8.20
C PRO A 36 -4.01 9.75 8.98
N LEU A 37 -3.31 10.19 10.01
CA LEU A 37 -2.68 9.31 10.97
C LEU A 37 -3.58 9.16 12.19
N ILE A 38 -3.74 7.94 12.68
CA ILE A 38 -4.40 7.68 13.95
C ILE A 38 -3.38 7.37 15.04
N ARG A 39 -3.73 7.73 16.28
CA ARG A 39 -3.03 7.30 17.49
C ARG A 39 -4.05 6.63 18.41
N ILE A 40 -3.74 5.42 18.84
CA ILE A 40 -4.52 4.70 19.85
C ILE A 40 -3.78 4.79 21.19
N ASP A 41 -4.44 5.37 22.19
CA ASP A 41 -3.90 5.55 23.52
C ASP A 41 -4.40 4.45 24.47
N THR A 42 -3.60 4.14 25.50
CA THR A 42 -3.92 3.07 26.47
C THR A 42 -3.89 3.57 27.92
N ASN A 43 -4.46 2.77 28.83
CA ASN A 43 -4.46 3.03 30.27
C ASN A 43 -3.07 2.98 30.94
N GLN A 44 -2.03 2.56 30.21
CA GLN A 44 -0.66 2.46 30.73
C GLN A 44 0.30 3.47 30.06
N GLY A 45 -0.23 4.44 29.29
CA GLY A 45 0.56 5.50 28.66
C GLY A 45 1.33 5.05 27.42
N ILE A 46 1.17 3.81 26.96
CA ILE A 46 1.71 3.35 25.70
C ILE A 46 0.72 3.74 24.60
N SER A 47 1.22 4.30 23.50
CA SER A 47 0.43 4.64 22.31
C SER A 47 0.95 3.93 21.08
N GLY A 48 0.05 3.58 20.15
CA GLY A 48 0.39 3.02 18.85
C GLY A 48 -0.16 3.86 17.72
N TYR A 49 0.52 3.83 16.59
CA TYR A 49 0.21 4.63 15.41
C TYR A 49 -0.19 3.75 14.23
N GLY A 50 -1.14 4.27 13.46
CA GLY A 50 -1.54 3.70 12.18
C GLY A 50 -1.90 4.78 11.19
N GLU A 51 -2.03 4.41 9.93
CA GLU A 51 -2.32 5.31 8.83
C GLU A 51 -3.56 4.87 8.08
N VAL A 52 -4.48 5.81 7.88
CA VAL A 52 -5.64 5.61 7.00
C VAL A 52 -5.19 5.75 5.56
N ARG A 53 -5.59 4.80 4.71
CA ARG A 53 -5.26 4.80 3.27
C ARG A 53 -5.41 6.21 2.67
N ASP A 54 -4.48 6.59 1.82
CA ASP A 54 -4.54 7.81 1.02
C ASP A 54 -5.90 7.94 0.30
N GLY A 55 -6.40 9.18 0.26
CA GLY A 55 -7.72 9.49 -0.30
C GLY A 55 -8.92 8.96 0.48
N ALA A 56 -8.71 8.25 1.61
CA ALA A 56 -9.77 7.84 2.50
C ALA A 56 -10.01 8.86 3.62
N SER A 57 -11.21 8.86 4.19
CA SER A 57 -11.57 9.73 5.31
C SER A 57 -11.18 9.10 6.66
N SER A 58 -10.63 9.90 7.56
CA SER A 58 -10.41 9.52 8.96
C SER A 58 -11.72 9.08 9.67
N THR A 59 -12.87 9.50 9.16
CA THR A 59 -14.18 9.03 9.63
C THR A 59 -14.29 7.50 9.62
N PHE A 60 -13.65 6.83 8.65
CA PHE A 60 -13.68 5.37 8.55
C PHE A 60 -12.94 4.66 9.70
N ALA A 61 -11.97 5.31 10.33
CA ALA A 61 -11.39 4.84 11.57
C ALA A 61 -12.22 5.28 12.78
N LEU A 62 -12.57 6.56 12.84
CA LEU A 62 -13.27 7.15 14.00
C LEU A 62 -14.63 6.51 14.28
N MET A 63 -15.39 6.12 13.26
CA MET A 63 -16.68 5.42 13.43
C MET A 63 -16.53 4.06 14.14
N LEU A 64 -15.31 3.51 14.16
CA LEU A 64 -15.01 2.23 14.82
C LEU A 64 -14.50 2.41 16.26
N LYS A 65 -14.22 3.67 16.69
CA LYS A 65 -13.65 3.98 18.00
C LYS A 65 -14.42 3.29 19.14
N ASN A 66 -15.72 3.49 19.21
CA ASN A 66 -16.56 2.90 20.26
C ASN A 66 -16.45 1.37 20.33
N ARG A 67 -16.20 0.70 19.20
CA ARG A 67 -16.12 -0.76 19.11
C ARG A 67 -14.83 -1.34 19.66
N ILE A 68 -13.77 -0.54 19.74
CA ILE A 68 -12.45 -0.97 20.22
C ILE A 68 -12.11 -0.46 21.62
N MET A 69 -12.85 0.56 22.13
CA MET A 69 -12.64 1.08 23.49
C MET A 69 -12.74 -0.03 24.53
N GLY A 70 -11.79 -0.05 25.48
CA GLY A 70 -11.70 -1.05 26.54
C GLY A 70 -11.17 -2.42 26.11
N GLU A 71 -10.98 -2.68 24.81
CA GLU A 71 -10.34 -3.91 24.35
C GLU A 71 -8.84 -3.91 24.72
N ASN A 72 -8.28 -5.10 24.86
CA ASN A 72 -6.83 -5.25 25.00
C ASN A 72 -6.19 -5.20 23.60
N PRO A 73 -5.34 -4.20 23.28
CA PRO A 73 -4.74 -4.04 21.96
C PRO A 73 -3.81 -5.19 21.56
N CYS A 74 -3.29 -5.97 22.51
CA CYS A 74 -2.46 -7.14 22.22
C CYS A 74 -3.26 -8.32 21.63
N ASN A 75 -4.59 -8.28 21.70
CA ASN A 75 -5.48 -9.25 21.04
C ASN A 75 -5.80 -8.79 19.60
N VAL A 76 -4.77 -8.56 18.80
CA VAL A 76 -4.88 -7.92 17.46
C VAL A 76 -5.92 -8.62 16.59
N ASP A 77 -5.81 -9.93 16.37
CA ASP A 77 -6.76 -10.70 15.54
C ASP A 77 -8.22 -10.63 16.08
N LYS A 78 -8.39 -10.66 17.40
CA LYS A 78 -9.72 -10.52 18.01
C LYS A 78 -10.34 -9.17 17.69
N VAL A 79 -9.59 -8.09 17.89
CA VAL A 79 -10.08 -6.73 17.62
C VAL A 79 -10.31 -6.53 16.12
N PHE A 80 -9.37 -6.98 15.26
CA PHE A 80 -9.54 -6.94 13.83
C PHE A 80 -10.82 -7.64 13.36
N ARG A 81 -11.08 -8.87 13.83
CA ARG A 81 -12.30 -9.61 13.48
C ARG A 81 -13.59 -8.93 13.94
N LYS A 82 -13.52 -8.13 15.01
CA LYS A 82 -14.65 -7.34 15.50
C LYS A 82 -15.03 -6.19 14.56
N ILE A 83 -14.06 -5.68 13.77
CA ILE A 83 -14.26 -4.50 12.93
C ILE A 83 -14.11 -4.76 11.42
N LYS A 84 -13.56 -5.91 11.00
CA LYS A 84 -13.20 -6.15 9.59
C LYS A 84 -14.34 -5.97 8.60
N GLN A 85 -15.59 -6.31 8.98
CA GLN A 85 -16.74 -6.20 8.11
C GLN A 85 -17.08 -4.76 7.70
N PHE A 86 -16.58 -3.77 8.42
CA PHE A 86 -16.77 -2.36 8.08
C PHE A 86 -15.85 -1.85 6.95
N GLY A 87 -14.89 -2.67 6.52
CA GLY A 87 -13.94 -2.31 5.46
C GLY A 87 -14.35 -2.75 4.05
N HIS A 88 -15.50 -3.38 3.86
CA HIS A 88 -15.90 -3.94 2.55
C HIS A 88 -16.32 -2.92 1.49
N HIS A 89 -16.42 -1.65 1.82
CA HIS A 89 -16.91 -0.61 0.92
C HIS A 89 -15.83 0.38 0.55
N ALA A 90 -15.35 0.33 -0.70
CA ALA A 90 -14.36 1.25 -1.25
C ALA A 90 -13.18 1.51 -0.28
N ARG A 91 -12.79 2.76 -0.10
CA ARG A 91 -11.69 3.18 0.79
C ARG A 91 -11.97 3.03 2.29
N GLN A 92 -13.14 2.52 2.72
CA GLN A 92 -13.43 2.27 4.15
C GLN A 92 -12.45 1.28 4.79
N ALA A 93 -11.90 0.36 4.02
CA ALA A 93 -10.85 -0.55 4.47
C ALA A 93 -9.70 0.18 5.17
N GLY A 94 -9.32 1.37 4.69
CA GLY A 94 -8.26 2.18 5.29
C GLY A 94 -8.47 2.50 6.77
N GLY A 95 -9.73 2.67 7.22
CA GLY A 95 -10.04 2.86 8.63
C GLY A 95 -9.79 1.61 9.48
N VAL A 96 -10.13 0.43 8.96
CA VAL A 96 -9.87 -0.86 9.63
C VAL A 96 -8.37 -1.17 9.65
N CYS A 97 -7.69 -0.98 8.52
CA CYS A 97 -6.26 -1.25 8.38
C CYS A 97 -5.43 -0.36 9.30
N SER A 98 -5.78 0.94 9.41
CA SER A 98 -5.08 1.87 10.31
C SER A 98 -5.16 1.44 11.77
N ILE A 99 -6.32 0.93 12.21
CA ILE A 99 -6.48 0.40 13.56
C ILE A 99 -5.59 -0.84 13.75
N GLU A 100 -5.58 -1.76 12.80
CA GLU A 100 -4.74 -2.97 12.91
C GLU A 100 -3.25 -2.62 12.97
N MET A 101 -2.75 -1.68 12.14
CA MET A 101 -1.37 -1.20 12.23
C MET A 101 -1.06 -0.64 13.62
N ALA A 102 -1.96 0.21 14.17
CA ALA A 102 -1.77 0.77 15.51
C ALA A 102 -1.78 -0.29 16.61
N LEU A 103 -2.59 -1.34 16.47
CA LEU A 103 -2.61 -2.47 17.40
C LEU A 103 -1.30 -3.28 17.34
N MET A 104 -0.74 -3.49 16.14
CA MET A 104 0.54 -4.18 15.97
C MET A 104 1.70 -3.36 16.57
N ASP A 105 1.66 -2.04 16.41
CA ASP A 105 2.61 -1.13 17.05
C ASP A 105 2.51 -1.21 18.58
N LEU A 106 1.29 -1.12 19.12
CA LEU A 106 1.02 -1.24 20.57
C LEU A 106 1.46 -2.59 21.12
N ALA A 107 1.08 -3.68 20.46
CA ALA A 107 1.45 -5.02 20.92
C ALA A 107 2.97 -5.23 20.91
N GLY A 108 3.65 -4.77 19.85
CA GLY A 108 5.11 -4.81 19.78
C GLY A 108 5.77 -4.02 20.92
N LYS A 109 5.29 -2.80 21.19
CA LYS A 109 5.77 -1.99 22.33
C LYS A 109 5.47 -2.64 23.67
N ALA A 110 4.27 -3.19 23.85
CA ALA A 110 3.88 -3.86 25.09
C ALA A 110 4.71 -5.12 25.38
N TYR A 111 5.07 -5.88 24.38
CA TYR A 111 5.93 -7.06 24.51
C TYR A 111 7.43 -6.76 24.37
N SER A 112 7.80 -5.52 24.05
CA SER A 112 9.18 -5.10 23.75
C SER A 112 9.80 -5.88 22.59
N VAL A 113 9.05 -6.11 21.54
CA VAL A 113 9.50 -6.78 20.31
C VAL A 113 9.11 -5.99 19.06
N PRO A 114 9.88 -6.07 17.97
CA PRO A 114 9.47 -5.52 16.67
C PRO A 114 8.18 -6.20 16.17
N ALA A 115 7.36 -5.48 15.41
CA ALA A 115 6.06 -5.98 14.95
C ALA A 115 6.17 -7.27 14.10
N TYR A 116 7.23 -7.46 13.33
CA TYR A 116 7.44 -8.70 12.56
C TYR A 116 7.51 -9.95 13.44
N MET A 117 7.97 -9.84 14.69
CA MET A 117 8.00 -10.97 15.63
C MET A 117 6.60 -11.50 15.96
N LEU A 118 5.62 -10.61 16.00
CA LEU A 118 4.21 -10.96 16.20
C LEU A 118 3.57 -11.61 14.95
N ALA A 119 4.22 -11.43 13.81
CA ALA A 119 3.81 -12.01 12.53
C ALA A 119 4.57 -13.32 12.18
N GLY A 120 5.31 -13.88 13.12
CA GLY A 120 6.01 -15.17 12.95
C GLY A 120 7.53 -15.07 12.76
N GLY A 121 8.12 -13.89 12.90
CA GLY A 121 9.55 -13.65 12.68
C GLY A 121 9.87 -13.16 11.28
N LYS A 122 11.15 -13.03 10.93
CA LYS A 122 11.57 -12.45 9.64
C LYS A 122 12.34 -13.45 8.78
N PHE A 123 12.14 -13.34 7.47
CA PHE A 123 12.89 -14.07 6.44
C PHE A 123 14.09 -13.26 5.92
N ARG A 124 14.12 -11.93 6.16
CA ARG A 124 15.16 -11.02 5.63
C ARG A 124 15.38 -9.82 6.53
N ASP A 125 16.60 -9.27 6.48
CA ASP A 125 17.02 -8.12 7.29
C ASP A 125 16.88 -6.78 6.57
N LYS A 126 16.65 -6.81 5.24
CA LYS A 126 16.51 -5.61 4.40
C LYS A 126 15.36 -5.81 3.43
N ILE A 127 14.59 -4.76 3.21
CA ILE A 127 13.47 -4.73 2.28
C ILE A 127 13.88 -3.94 1.05
N LEU A 128 13.83 -4.60 -0.11
CA LEU A 128 14.07 -3.96 -1.40
C LEU A 128 12.92 -3.00 -1.71
N ILE A 129 13.29 -1.76 -2.06
CA ILE A 129 12.37 -0.68 -2.37
C ILE A 129 12.48 -0.30 -3.84
N TYR A 130 11.36 -0.02 -4.48
CA TYR A 130 11.33 0.76 -5.71
C TYR A 130 10.61 2.09 -5.50
N SER A 131 11.03 3.10 -6.25
CA SER A 131 10.36 4.40 -6.23
C SER A 131 9.31 4.44 -7.33
N ASP A 132 8.07 4.74 -6.97
CA ASP A 132 7.15 5.30 -7.96
C ASP A 132 7.77 6.57 -8.51
N THR A 133 7.84 6.68 -9.84
CA THR A 133 8.61 7.75 -10.49
C THR A 133 7.65 8.63 -11.30
N PRO A 134 7.53 9.92 -10.92
CA PRO A 134 6.63 10.84 -11.61
C PRO A 134 6.84 10.84 -13.13
N SER A 135 5.73 10.78 -13.86
CA SER A 135 5.71 10.62 -15.31
C SER A 135 6.29 11.81 -16.06
N GLU A 136 6.96 11.53 -17.18
CA GLU A 136 7.44 12.51 -18.14
C GLU A 136 6.71 12.39 -19.48
N PRO A 137 6.59 13.49 -20.26
CA PRO A 137 5.78 13.49 -21.48
C PRO A 137 6.37 12.65 -22.63
N ASN A 138 7.65 12.30 -22.58
CA ASN A 138 8.30 11.44 -23.57
C ASN A 138 9.21 10.41 -22.92
N GLY A 139 9.38 9.27 -23.60
CA GLY A 139 10.11 8.13 -23.06
C GLY A 139 11.57 8.40 -22.73
N ARG A 140 12.28 9.24 -23.50
CA ARG A 140 13.69 9.56 -23.20
C ARG A 140 13.83 10.41 -21.94
N ALA A 141 12.91 11.36 -21.71
CA ALA A 141 12.89 12.14 -20.46
C ALA A 141 12.55 11.22 -19.26
N MET A 142 11.58 10.33 -19.42
CA MET A 142 11.27 9.31 -18.42
C MET A 142 12.45 8.40 -18.14
N GLY A 143 13.13 7.93 -19.19
CA GLY A 143 14.34 7.12 -19.05
C GLY A 143 15.45 7.81 -18.26
N LYS A 144 15.66 9.12 -18.46
CA LYS A 144 16.63 9.90 -17.66
C LYS A 144 16.24 9.98 -16.19
N ARG A 145 14.94 10.13 -15.89
CA ARG A 145 14.43 10.16 -14.52
C ARG A 145 14.61 8.81 -13.82
N LEU A 146 14.30 7.71 -14.52
CA LEU A 146 14.54 6.35 -14.03
C LEU A 146 16.05 6.07 -13.88
N LYS A 147 16.89 6.58 -14.78
CA LYS A 147 18.34 6.47 -14.65
C LYS A 147 18.84 7.15 -13.37
N ALA A 148 18.27 8.30 -12.99
CA ALA A 148 18.60 8.94 -11.72
C ALA A 148 18.23 8.06 -10.51
N ARG A 149 17.13 7.28 -10.58
CA ARG A 149 16.81 6.27 -9.55
C ARG A 149 17.86 5.16 -9.48
N MET A 150 18.31 4.66 -10.64
CA MET A 150 19.41 3.67 -10.69
C MET A 150 20.68 4.23 -10.05
N ASP A 151 21.04 5.47 -10.36
CA ASP A 151 22.22 6.14 -9.82
C ASP A 151 22.11 6.41 -8.31
N ALA A 152 20.89 6.57 -7.79
CA ALA A 152 20.59 6.64 -6.36
C ALA A 152 20.57 5.26 -5.66
N GLY A 153 20.83 4.17 -6.40
CA GLY A 153 20.97 2.82 -5.84
C GLY A 153 19.74 1.93 -5.91
N PHE A 154 18.62 2.39 -6.50
CA PHE A 154 17.42 1.55 -6.67
C PHE A 154 17.71 0.40 -7.65
N LYS A 155 17.27 -0.81 -7.27
CA LYS A 155 17.49 -2.06 -8.01
C LYS A 155 16.22 -2.60 -8.67
N PHE A 156 15.15 -1.86 -8.59
CA PHE A 156 13.87 -2.13 -9.23
C PHE A 156 13.23 -0.79 -9.61
N LEU A 157 12.59 -0.72 -10.77
CA LEU A 157 12.01 0.51 -11.31
C LEU A 157 10.54 0.29 -11.65
N LYS A 158 9.72 1.32 -11.47
CA LYS A 158 8.33 1.37 -11.95
C LYS A 158 8.07 2.72 -12.60
N MET A 159 7.21 2.74 -13.61
CA MET A 159 6.73 3.93 -14.29
C MET A 159 5.29 3.75 -14.72
N ASP A 160 4.57 4.85 -14.84
CA ASP A 160 3.27 4.84 -15.49
C ASP A 160 3.40 4.65 -17.00
N LEU A 161 2.47 3.89 -17.57
CA LEU A 161 2.29 3.73 -19.00
C LEU A 161 0.79 3.81 -19.33
N GLY A 162 0.24 5.01 -19.40
CA GLY A 162 -1.21 5.17 -19.52
C GLY A 162 -1.68 5.64 -20.88
N ILE A 163 -2.93 5.34 -21.20
CA ILE A 163 -3.63 5.89 -22.38
C ILE A 163 -3.63 7.43 -22.40
N ARG A 164 -3.39 8.08 -21.26
CA ARG A 164 -3.19 9.52 -21.16
C ARG A 164 -2.06 10.07 -22.04
N PHE A 165 -1.05 9.25 -22.33
CA PHE A 165 0.05 9.62 -23.25
C PHE A 165 -0.38 9.71 -24.72
N LEU A 166 -1.57 9.22 -25.03
CA LEU A 166 -2.17 9.29 -26.39
C LEU A 166 -2.96 10.57 -26.61
N ARG A 167 -3.12 11.42 -25.59
CA ARG A 167 -3.86 12.70 -25.72
C ARG A 167 -3.25 13.57 -26.79
N GLY A 168 -4.12 14.13 -27.66
CA GLY A 168 -3.71 14.99 -28.76
C GLY A 168 -3.08 14.27 -29.95
N ILE A 169 -2.96 12.95 -29.92
CA ILE A 169 -2.47 12.13 -31.05
C ILE A 169 -3.67 11.50 -31.73
N SER A 170 -4.00 11.95 -32.95
CA SER A 170 -5.13 11.43 -33.73
C SER A 170 -5.01 9.93 -34.01
N ASP A 171 -6.13 9.25 -34.11
CA ASP A 171 -6.26 7.86 -34.55
C ASP A 171 -5.54 6.81 -33.64
N THR A 172 -5.32 7.15 -32.36
CA THR A 172 -4.68 6.24 -31.38
C THR A 172 -5.68 5.42 -30.58
N VAL A 173 -6.93 5.92 -30.47
CA VAL A 173 -8.03 5.24 -29.80
C VAL A 173 -9.30 5.29 -30.62
N ILE A 174 -10.16 4.30 -30.42
CA ILE A 174 -11.55 4.28 -30.87
C ILE A 174 -12.41 4.51 -29.63
N GLY A 175 -13.28 5.51 -29.65
CA GLY A 175 -14.15 5.88 -28.53
C GLY A 175 -14.95 7.12 -28.88
N PHE A 176 -15.64 7.70 -27.90
CA PHE A 176 -16.30 8.98 -28.09
C PHE A 176 -15.28 10.10 -28.40
N PRO A 177 -15.67 11.11 -29.19
CA PRO A 177 -14.82 12.28 -29.40
C PRO A 177 -14.34 12.85 -28.06
N ASP A 178 -13.06 13.25 -28.01
CA ASP A 178 -12.43 13.84 -26.83
C ASP A 178 -12.37 12.96 -25.57
N THR A 179 -12.61 11.66 -25.69
CA THR A 179 -12.58 10.70 -24.57
C THR A 179 -11.34 10.84 -23.69
N LEU A 180 -10.16 11.05 -24.27
CA LEU A 180 -8.92 11.20 -23.51
C LEU A 180 -8.73 12.61 -22.90
N ASN A 181 -9.54 13.59 -23.30
CA ASN A 181 -9.41 14.99 -22.90
C ASN A 181 -10.42 15.41 -21.82
N SER A 182 -11.52 14.68 -21.67
CA SER A 182 -12.59 14.99 -20.73
C SER A 182 -12.43 14.22 -19.42
N ARG A 183 -12.67 14.90 -18.28
CA ARG A 183 -12.82 14.25 -16.97
C ARG A 183 -14.25 13.77 -16.72
N GLU A 184 -15.19 14.11 -17.58
CA GLU A 184 -16.61 13.77 -17.45
C GLU A 184 -16.97 12.45 -18.12
N ILE A 185 -15.99 11.78 -18.74
CA ILE A 185 -16.21 10.54 -19.45
C ILE A 185 -16.20 9.37 -18.47
N MET A 186 -17.14 8.47 -18.71
CA MET A 186 -17.23 7.20 -18.03
C MET A 186 -15.90 6.43 -18.09
N HIS A 187 -15.70 5.58 -17.09
CA HIS A 187 -14.55 4.68 -17.00
C HIS A 187 -14.25 4.03 -18.37
N PRO A 188 -12.99 4.04 -18.84
CA PRO A 188 -12.64 3.62 -20.21
C PRO A 188 -12.76 2.12 -20.47
N PHE A 189 -12.97 1.29 -19.45
CA PHE A 189 -12.93 -0.17 -19.48
C PHE A 189 -13.68 -0.82 -20.67
N THR A 190 -14.80 -0.28 -21.10
CA THR A 190 -15.53 -0.77 -22.27
C THR A 190 -15.75 0.26 -23.37
N GLY A 191 -15.44 1.51 -23.08
CA GLY A 191 -15.72 2.66 -23.97
C GLY A 191 -14.54 3.06 -24.85
N ILE A 192 -13.34 2.52 -24.61
CA ILE A 192 -12.12 2.84 -25.35
C ILE A 192 -11.47 1.57 -25.86
N GLN A 193 -11.08 1.58 -27.13
CA GLN A 193 -10.23 0.55 -27.73
C GLN A 193 -8.97 1.20 -28.31
N LEU A 194 -7.83 0.55 -28.13
CA LEU A 194 -6.57 0.97 -28.73
C LEU A 194 -6.53 0.59 -30.21
N THR A 195 -6.12 1.55 -31.06
CA THR A 195 -5.73 1.23 -32.44
C THR A 195 -4.30 0.69 -32.47
N ASN A 196 -3.87 0.13 -33.62
CA ASN A 196 -2.45 -0.24 -33.80
C ASN A 196 -1.52 0.95 -33.58
N LYS A 197 -1.88 2.14 -34.11
CA LYS A 197 -1.13 3.38 -33.89
C LYS A 197 -1.01 3.76 -32.41
N GLY A 198 -2.08 3.55 -31.65
CA GLY A 198 -2.05 3.77 -30.19
C GLY A 198 -1.08 2.83 -29.48
N ILE A 199 -1.14 1.54 -29.81
CA ILE A 199 -0.23 0.51 -29.28
C ILE A 199 1.23 0.85 -29.68
N ASP A 200 1.49 1.14 -30.95
CA ASP A 200 2.84 1.50 -31.42
C ASP A 200 3.38 2.75 -30.70
N THR A 201 2.50 3.73 -30.43
CA THR A 201 2.88 4.94 -29.70
C THR A 201 3.31 4.62 -28.25
N LEU A 202 2.57 3.76 -27.55
CA LEU A 202 2.93 3.31 -26.19
C LEU A 202 4.20 2.45 -26.20
N CYS A 203 4.32 1.53 -27.16
CA CYS A 203 5.56 0.73 -27.32
C CYS A 203 6.78 1.60 -27.59
N LYS A 204 6.64 2.62 -28.43
CA LYS A 204 7.73 3.57 -28.68
C LYS A 204 8.15 4.32 -27.42
N TYR A 205 7.21 4.68 -26.57
CA TYR A 205 7.53 5.31 -25.28
C TYR A 205 8.40 4.36 -24.42
N VAL A 206 8.05 3.09 -24.32
CA VAL A 206 8.83 2.09 -23.57
C VAL A 206 10.20 1.85 -24.22
N ASP A 207 10.28 1.78 -25.55
CA ASP A 207 11.53 1.65 -26.30
C ASP A 207 12.48 2.81 -26.01
N ASP A 208 11.96 4.05 -26.05
CA ASP A 208 12.71 5.25 -25.72
C ASP A 208 13.21 5.23 -24.25
N VAL A 209 12.43 4.71 -23.29
CA VAL A 209 12.86 4.48 -21.91
C VAL A 209 13.99 3.46 -21.86
N ARG A 210 13.79 2.26 -22.45
CA ARG A 210 14.79 1.19 -22.47
C ARG A 210 16.11 1.62 -23.15
N SER A 211 16.03 2.49 -24.16
CA SER A 211 17.24 3.04 -24.82
C SER A 211 18.14 3.83 -23.86
N VAL A 212 17.60 4.32 -22.72
CA VAL A 212 18.33 5.08 -21.71
C VAL A 212 18.76 4.20 -20.53
N ILE A 213 17.86 3.35 -20.01
CA ILE A 213 18.11 2.58 -18.78
C ILE A 213 18.69 1.18 -19.05
N GLY A 214 18.61 0.66 -20.29
CA GLY A 214 19.00 -0.72 -20.60
C GLY A 214 18.05 -1.76 -20.00
N TYR A 215 18.55 -2.98 -19.80
CA TYR A 215 17.77 -4.15 -19.34
C TYR A 215 18.33 -4.77 -18.06
N GLU A 216 19.33 -4.16 -17.44
CA GLU A 216 20.00 -4.73 -16.27
C GLU A 216 19.15 -4.67 -15.01
N ILE A 217 18.24 -3.68 -14.91
CA ILE A 217 17.35 -3.50 -13.78
C ILE A 217 15.91 -3.76 -14.23
N PRO A 218 15.12 -4.55 -13.46
CA PRO A 218 13.72 -4.79 -13.74
C PRO A 218 12.93 -3.48 -13.84
N LEU A 219 12.04 -3.38 -14.81
CA LEU A 219 11.11 -2.25 -15.00
C LEU A 219 9.68 -2.77 -15.05
N ALA A 220 8.84 -2.31 -14.13
CA ALA A 220 7.40 -2.51 -14.14
C ALA A 220 6.66 -1.32 -14.76
N VAL A 221 5.45 -1.55 -15.24
CA VAL A 221 4.55 -0.49 -15.72
C VAL A 221 3.17 -0.59 -15.07
N ASP A 222 2.55 0.57 -14.89
CA ASP A 222 1.28 0.74 -14.20
C ASP A 222 0.40 1.79 -14.88
N HIS A 223 -0.82 1.97 -14.37
CA HIS A 223 -1.76 3.04 -14.75
C HIS A 223 -2.13 3.07 -16.24
N VAL A 224 -2.25 1.90 -16.87
CA VAL A 224 -2.66 1.82 -18.30
C VAL A 224 -4.05 2.42 -18.51
N GLY A 225 -4.96 2.30 -17.54
CA GLY A 225 -6.24 3.01 -17.56
C GLY A 225 -7.45 2.12 -17.80
N HIS A 226 -7.41 0.85 -17.43
CA HIS A 226 -8.53 -0.10 -17.51
C HIS A 226 -9.27 -0.05 -18.85
N ILE A 227 -8.62 -0.39 -19.91
CA ILE A 227 -9.22 -0.55 -21.25
C ILE A 227 -9.78 -1.96 -21.43
N GLY A 228 -10.60 -2.19 -22.47
CA GLY A 228 -11.21 -3.49 -22.70
C GLY A 228 -10.19 -4.63 -22.91
N LEU A 229 -10.59 -5.86 -22.57
CA LEU A 229 -9.73 -7.05 -22.56
C LEU A 229 -8.93 -7.23 -23.86
N GLU A 230 -9.56 -7.06 -25.02
CA GLU A 230 -8.89 -7.21 -26.33
C GLU A 230 -7.77 -6.18 -26.52
N SER A 231 -7.99 -4.95 -26.07
CA SER A 231 -6.93 -3.91 -26.09
C SER A 231 -5.81 -4.22 -25.10
N CYS A 232 -6.12 -4.77 -23.93
CA CYS A 232 -5.13 -5.21 -22.94
C CYS A 232 -4.28 -6.35 -23.50
N ILE A 233 -4.88 -7.36 -24.13
CA ILE A 233 -4.15 -8.47 -24.73
C ILE A 233 -3.21 -8.00 -25.84
N ARG A 234 -3.70 -7.19 -26.77
CA ARG A 234 -2.90 -6.67 -27.88
C ARG A 234 -1.75 -5.78 -27.40
N LEU A 235 -2.01 -4.92 -26.41
CA LEU A 235 -0.98 -4.09 -25.82
C LEU A 235 0.06 -4.95 -25.08
N GLY A 236 -0.39 -5.88 -24.24
CA GLY A 236 0.50 -6.78 -23.50
C GLY A 236 1.42 -7.59 -24.42
N GLN A 237 0.87 -8.20 -25.49
CA GLN A 237 1.65 -8.90 -26.50
C GLN A 237 2.67 -7.99 -27.20
N ALA A 238 2.31 -6.75 -27.50
CA ALA A 238 3.22 -5.78 -28.09
C ALA A 238 4.34 -5.36 -27.11
N LEU A 239 4.05 -5.36 -25.80
CA LEU A 239 5.00 -5.02 -24.73
C LEU A 239 5.92 -6.18 -24.36
N ASP A 240 5.63 -7.44 -24.71
CA ASP A 240 6.43 -8.63 -24.38
C ASP A 240 7.91 -8.49 -24.80
N GLN A 241 8.18 -7.77 -25.90
CA GLN A 241 9.54 -7.54 -26.41
C GLN A 241 10.41 -6.69 -25.47
N PHE A 242 9.83 -5.95 -24.52
CA PHE A 242 10.58 -5.03 -23.64
C PHE A 242 10.99 -5.66 -22.31
N SER A 243 10.70 -6.93 -22.08
CA SER A 243 11.07 -7.67 -20.87
C SER A 243 10.70 -6.89 -19.60
N LEU A 244 9.43 -6.49 -19.50
CA LEU A 244 8.91 -5.82 -18.32
C LEU A 244 8.80 -6.80 -17.14
N ALA A 245 9.02 -6.29 -15.92
CA ALA A 245 8.87 -7.10 -14.70
C ALA A 245 7.40 -7.49 -14.47
N TRP A 246 6.49 -6.57 -14.74
CA TRP A 246 5.04 -6.81 -14.80
C TRP A 246 4.31 -5.65 -15.48
N ILE A 247 3.05 -5.91 -15.84
CA ILE A 247 2.06 -4.90 -16.21
C ILE A 247 0.98 -4.94 -15.14
N GLU A 248 0.72 -3.78 -14.51
CA GLU A 248 -0.15 -3.64 -13.36
C GLU A 248 -1.51 -3.08 -13.73
N ASP A 249 -2.55 -3.56 -13.06
CA ASP A 249 -3.93 -3.05 -13.06
C ASP A 249 -4.54 -2.75 -14.44
N LEU A 250 -4.29 -3.65 -15.40
CA LEU A 250 -4.86 -3.53 -16.76
C LEU A 250 -6.38 -3.62 -16.79
N LEU A 251 -6.98 -4.35 -15.84
CA LEU A 251 -8.41 -4.64 -15.74
C LEU A 251 -8.88 -4.43 -14.31
N PRO A 252 -10.17 -4.10 -14.09
CA PRO A 252 -10.72 -4.14 -12.74
C PRO A 252 -10.54 -5.52 -12.11
N TRP A 253 -9.99 -5.59 -10.91
CA TRP A 253 -9.61 -6.85 -10.24
C TRP A 253 -10.78 -7.84 -10.06
N GLN A 254 -12.03 -7.33 -10.01
CA GLN A 254 -13.24 -8.14 -9.87
C GLN A 254 -13.47 -9.08 -11.09
N PHE A 255 -12.87 -8.78 -12.24
CA PHE A 255 -13.01 -9.56 -13.46
C PHE A 255 -11.94 -10.67 -13.55
N THR A 256 -11.88 -11.54 -12.54
CA THR A 256 -10.88 -12.61 -12.44
C THR A 256 -10.78 -13.47 -13.70
N ASP A 257 -11.91 -13.82 -14.34
CA ASP A 257 -11.89 -14.63 -15.57
C ASP A 257 -11.25 -13.89 -16.75
N GLN A 258 -11.35 -12.57 -16.80
CA GLN A 258 -10.65 -11.76 -17.80
C GLN A 258 -9.15 -11.71 -17.51
N TYR A 259 -8.75 -11.65 -16.24
CA TYR A 259 -7.34 -11.77 -15.85
C TYR A 259 -6.76 -13.13 -16.24
N VAL A 260 -7.52 -14.22 -16.12
CA VAL A 260 -7.12 -15.55 -16.62
C VAL A 260 -6.86 -15.51 -18.12
N ALA A 261 -7.80 -14.96 -18.90
CA ALA A 261 -7.63 -14.85 -20.36
C ALA A 261 -6.43 -13.97 -20.74
N LEU A 262 -6.23 -12.86 -20.03
CA LEU A 262 -5.09 -11.95 -20.22
C LEU A 262 -3.76 -12.65 -19.92
N SER A 263 -3.63 -13.28 -18.76
CA SER A 263 -2.38 -13.95 -18.34
C SER A 263 -2.01 -15.15 -19.23
N GLN A 264 -2.98 -15.79 -19.89
CA GLN A 264 -2.73 -16.84 -20.86
C GLN A 264 -2.30 -16.33 -22.25
N ALA A 265 -2.63 -15.08 -22.57
CA ALA A 265 -2.39 -14.48 -23.89
C ALA A 265 -1.11 -13.62 -23.93
N VAL A 266 -0.54 -13.25 -22.80
CA VAL A 266 0.59 -12.32 -22.65
C VAL A 266 1.73 -13.02 -21.91
N ASN A 267 2.99 -12.85 -22.37
CA ASN A 267 4.15 -13.44 -21.70
C ASN A 267 4.67 -12.58 -20.54
N THR A 268 4.49 -11.26 -20.60
CA THR A 268 4.85 -10.35 -19.50
C THR A 268 4.00 -10.68 -18.27
N PRO A 269 4.61 -10.80 -17.06
CA PRO A 269 3.86 -11.07 -15.84
C PRO A 269 2.77 -10.03 -15.61
N ILE A 270 1.61 -10.47 -15.15
CA ILE A 270 0.45 -9.64 -14.81
C ILE A 270 0.39 -9.47 -13.31
N CYS A 271 0.15 -8.22 -12.85
CA CYS A 271 0.09 -7.81 -11.46
C CYS A 271 -1.22 -7.08 -11.17
N THR A 272 -1.78 -7.29 -9.97
CA THR A 272 -2.90 -6.49 -9.43
C THR A 272 -3.01 -6.67 -7.92
N GLY A 273 -3.69 -5.75 -7.25
CA GLY A 273 -4.06 -5.98 -5.86
C GLY A 273 -4.12 -4.80 -4.91
N GLU A 274 -3.71 -3.60 -5.28
CA GLU A 274 -3.59 -2.46 -4.36
C GLU A 274 -4.92 -2.05 -3.70
N ASP A 275 -6.03 -2.25 -4.37
CA ASP A 275 -7.38 -1.92 -3.89
C ASP A 275 -8.16 -3.14 -3.36
N ILE A 276 -7.53 -4.30 -3.23
CA ILE A 276 -8.20 -5.53 -2.78
C ILE A 276 -8.15 -5.61 -1.25
N TYR A 277 -9.33 -5.73 -0.64
CA TYR A 277 -9.49 -5.89 0.80
C TYR A 277 -9.70 -7.36 1.17
N LEU A 278 -8.95 -7.86 2.15
CA LEU A 278 -8.97 -9.20 2.75
C LEU A 278 -8.51 -10.34 1.82
N LYS A 279 -7.95 -11.37 2.46
CA LYS A 279 -7.48 -12.59 1.81
C LYS A 279 -8.53 -13.26 0.94
N GLU A 280 -9.77 -13.30 1.40
CA GLU A 280 -10.86 -13.94 0.67
C GLU A 280 -11.08 -13.37 -0.74
N ASN A 281 -10.74 -12.12 -0.99
CA ASN A 281 -10.87 -11.49 -2.31
C ASN A 281 -9.63 -11.69 -3.22
N PHE A 282 -8.48 -12.06 -2.65
CA PHE A 282 -7.31 -12.50 -3.42
C PHE A 282 -7.44 -13.97 -3.87
N MET A 283 -8.15 -14.81 -3.11
CA MET A 283 -8.23 -16.25 -3.39
C MET A 283 -8.66 -16.57 -4.82
N PRO A 284 -9.70 -15.95 -5.41
CA PRO A 284 -10.09 -16.24 -6.79
C PRO A 284 -8.97 -16.01 -7.82
N LEU A 285 -8.14 -14.95 -7.62
CA LEU A 285 -7.00 -14.66 -8.49
C LEU A 285 -5.92 -15.75 -8.38
N LEU A 286 -5.65 -16.23 -7.17
CA LEU A 286 -4.65 -17.25 -6.88
C LEU A 286 -5.10 -18.63 -7.39
N GLU A 287 -6.29 -19.07 -7.02
CA GLU A 287 -6.85 -20.38 -7.38
C GLU A 287 -6.96 -20.58 -8.89
N LYS A 288 -7.30 -19.52 -9.62
CA LYS A 288 -7.41 -19.54 -11.08
C LYS A 288 -6.09 -19.21 -11.79
N ARG A 289 -5.02 -18.93 -11.06
CA ARG A 289 -3.72 -18.50 -11.63
C ARG A 289 -3.87 -17.31 -12.57
N ALA A 290 -4.68 -16.35 -12.16
CA ALA A 290 -5.05 -15.20 -12.97
C ALA A 290 -3.92 -14.14 -13.04
N VAL A 291 -2.99 -14.17 -12.08
CA VAL A 291 -1.87 -13.24 -11.97
C VAL A 291 -0.58 -13.96 -11.61
N SER A 292 0.56 -13.39 -11.98
CA SER A 292 1.90 -13.87 -11.61
C SER A 292 2.40 -13.23 -10.33
N ILE A 293 1.91 -12.03 -10.03
CA ILE A 293 2.30 -11.22 -8.87
C ILE A 293 1.03 -10.61 -8.28
N ILE A 294 0.90 -10.66 -6.95
CA ILE A 294 -0.09 -9.85 -6.23
C ILE A 294 0.59 -8.60 -5.66
N HIS A 295 -0.17 -7.50 -5.58
CA HIS A 295 0.35 -6.19 -5.16
C HIS A 295 -0.52 -5.54 -4.07
N PRO A 296 -0.74 -6.22 -2.90
CA PRO A 296 -1.57 -5.65 -1.84
C PRO A 296 -0.96 -4.37 -1.27
N ASP A 297 -1.80 -3.38 -0.96
CA ASP A 297 -1.45 -2.29 -0.09
C ASP A 297 -1.91 -2.62 1.34
N LEU A 298 -1.02 -2.53 2.30
CA LEU A 298 -1.31 -2.86 3.70
C LEU A 298 -2.42 -1.97 4.28
N ALA A 299 -2.51 -0.71 3.84
CA ALA A 299 -3.58 0.21 4.23
C ALA A 299 -4.94 -0.05 3.55
N SER A 300 -4.99 -0.99 2.59
CA SER A 300 -6.22 -1.46 1.93
C SER A 300 -6.54 -2.91 2.28
N SER A 301 -5.53 -3.78 2.36
CA SER A 301 -5.70 -5.23 2.36
C SER A 301 -6.06 -5.84 3.73
N GLY A 302 -5.88 -5.09 4.82
CA GLY A 302 -6.28 -5.54 6.15
C GLY A 302 -5.23 -5.35 7.26
N GLY A 303 -4.19 -4.55 7.01
CA GLY A 303 -3.09 -4.35 7.97
C GLY A 303 -2.02 -5.44 7.86
N ILE A 304 -1.13 -5.51 8.86
CA ILE A 304 0.08 -6.36 8.82
C ILE A 304 -0.26 -7.84 8.77
N LEU A 305 -1.11 -8.32 9.70
CA LEU A 305 -1.39 -9.75 9.82
C LEU A 305 -2.23 -10.30 8.67
N GLU A 306 -3.21 -9.53 8.19
CA GLU A 306 -4.03 -9.97 7.07
C GLU A 306 -3.25 -9.97 5.76
N THR A 307 -2.41 -8.95 5.52
CA THR A 307 -1.54 -8.90 4.34
C THR A 307 -0.51 -10.04 4.36
N LYS A 308 0.04 -10.36 5.52
CA LYS A 308 0.87 -11.57 5.65
C LYS A 308 0.12 -12.84 5.28
N LYS A 309 -1.13 -13.03 5.75
CA LYS A 309 -1.96 -14.18 5.38
C LYS A 309 -2.25 -14.24 3.87
N ILE A 310 -2.34 -13.06 3.20
CA ILE A 310 -2.45 -12.97 1.74
C ILE A 310 -1.16 -13.48 1.09
N GLY A 311 0.00 -13.03 1.56
CA GLY A 311 1.30 -13.48 1.07
C GLY A 311 1.51 -14.99 1.28
N ASP A 312 1.21 -15.51 2.48
CA ASP A 312 1.30 -16.94 2.77
C ASP A 312 0.42 -17.77 1.81
N ALA A 313 -0.82 -17.31 1.56
CA ALA A 313 -1.70 -17.99 0.62
C ALA A 313 -1.14 -17.91 -0.81
N ALA A 314 -0.60 -16.77 -1.24
CA ALA A 314 0.00 -16.63 -2.56
C ALA A 314 1.21 -17.54 -2.76
N GLN A 315 2.03 -17.74 -1.72
CA GLN A 315 3.16 -18.67 -1.73
C GLN A 315 2.72 -20.09 -2.07
N GLU A 316 1.60 -20.55 -1.54
CA GLU A 316 1.07 -21.91 -1.82
C GLU A 316 0.66 -22.10 -3.29
N TYR A 317 0.38 -21.03 -4.00
CA TYR A 317 0.07 -21.04 -5.44
C TYR A 317 1.28 -20.68 -6.33
N GLY A 318 2.45 -20.43 -5.73
CA GLY A 318 3.66 -20.03 -6.44
C GLY A 318 3.61 -18.60 -7.00
N VAL A 319 2.80 -17.72 -6.38
CA VAL A 319 2.63 -16.33 -6.77
C VAL A 319 3.47 -15.44 -5.86
N ALA A 320 4.28 -14.56 -6.45
CA ALA A 320 5.07 -13.59 -5.68
C ALA A 320 4.20 -12.45 -5.14
N MET A 321 4.63 -11.84 -4.03
CA MET A 321 4.01 -10.65 -3.46
C MET A 321 4.94 -9.45 -3.58
N ALA A 322 4.64 -8.50 -4.45
CA ALA A 322 5.08 -7.12 -4.33
C ALA A 322 4.08 -6.36 -3.45
N MET A 323 4.47 -5.22 -2.91
CA MET A 323 3.56 -4.44 -2.06
C MET A 323 3.50 -2.99 -2.53
N HIS A 324 2.26 -2.50 -2.72
CA HIS A 324 1.98 -1.09 -2.92
C HIS A 324 2.15 -0.30 -1.61
N MET A 325 2.65 0.93 -1.69
CA MET A 325 2.68 1.84 -0.55
C MET A 325 2.84 3.30 -1.02
N ALA A 326 1.83 4.13 -0.77
CA ALA A 326 1.80 5.55 -1.15
C ALA A 326 1.65 6.48 0.08
N GLY A 327 2.06 6.02 1.26
CA GLY A 327 1.80 6.69 2.53
C GLY A 327 3.02 7.31 3.21
N SER A 328 2.83 7.62 4.49
CA SER A 328 3.85 8.14 5.40
C SER A 328 4.86 7.05 5.82
N PRO A 329 5.91 7.44 6.56
CA PRO A 329 6.82 6.45 7.17
C PRO A 329 6.12 5.42 8.06
N ILE A 330 4.95 5.74 8.63
CA ILE A 330 4.19 4.80 9.47
C ILE A 330 3.69 3.62 8.64
N ALA A 331 3.00 3.88 7.52
CA ALA A 331 2.56 2.83 6.59
C ALA A 331 3.75 2.09 5.98
N ALA A 332 4.83 2.82 5.65
CA ALA A 332 6.05 2.22 5.10
C ALA A 332 6.70 1.23 6.08
N LEU A 333 6.88 1.61 7.35
CA LEU A 333 7.48 0.74 8.36
C LEU A 333 6.57 -0.44 8.69
N ALA A 334 5.24 -0.23 8.75
CA ALA A 334 4.28 -1.34 8.87
C ALA A 334 4.44 -2.34 7.70
N SER A 335 4.57 -1.83 6.46
CA SER A 335 4.82 -2.64 5.27
C SER A 335 6.18 -3.36 5.32
N VAL A 336 7.22 -2.70 5.85
CA VAL A 336 8.55 -3.30 6.07
C VAL A 336 8.45 -4.51 7.00
N HIS A 337 7.71 -4.41 8.11
CA HIS A 337 7.51 -5.54 9.03
C HIS A 337 6.72 -6.68 8.39
N CYS A 338 5.67 -6.37 7.62
CA CYS A 338 4.91 -7.37 6.87
C CYS A 338 5.80 -8.07 5.83
N ALA A 339 6.54 -7.30 5.03
CA ALA A 339 7.47 -7.81 4.02
C ALA A 339 8.59 -8.65 4.61
N ALA A 340 9.11 -8.25 5.78
CA ALA A 340 10.11 -9.04 6.50
C ALA A 340 9.57 -10.42 6.91
N ALA A 341 8.30 -10.47 7.35
CA ALA A 341 7.67 -11.70 7.84
C ALA A 341 7.04 -12.57 6.73
N THR A 342 7.09 -12.15 5.46
CA THR A 342 6.45 -12.85 4.34
C THR A 342 7.50 -13.49 3.42
N GLU A 343 7.45 -14.82 3.23
CA GLU A 343 8.48 -15.57 2.51
C GLU A 343 8.61 -15.14 1.04
N ASN A 344 7.50 -15.10 0.30
CA ASN A 344 7.43 -14.80 -1.13
C ASN A 344 7.44 -13.31 -1.48
N PHE A 345 7.83 -12.44 -0.54
CA PHE A 345 7.95 -11.01 -0.80
C PHE A 345 9.02 -10.71 -1.85
N LEU A 346 8.70 -9.84 -2.80
CA LEU A 346 9.55 -9.44 -3.92
C LEU A 346 10.12 -8.02 -3.72
N VAL A 347 9.26 -7.01 -3.61
CA VAL A 347 9.66 -5.59 -3.54
C VAL A 347 8.53 -4.73 -2.96
N LEU A 348 8.89 -3.63 -2.27
CA LEU A 348 7.96 -2.65 -1.70
C LEU A 348 8.04 -1.33 -2.44
N GLU A 349 6.90 -0.76 -2.76
CA GLU A 349 6.76 0.56 -3.37
C GLU A 349 7.02 1.70 -2.39
N ASN A 350 7.48 2.84 -2.92
CA ASN A 350 7.53 4.10 -2.19
C ASN A 350 7.29 5.30 -3.12
N HIS A 351 6.28 6.10 -2.82
CA HIS A 351 5.91 7.31 -3.56
C HIS A 351 6.61 8.58 -3.03
N SER A 352 7.32 8.50 -1.92
CA SER A 352 7.80 9.66 -1.16
C SER A 352 9.31 9.88 -1.24
N VAL A 353 10.01 9.24 -2.18
CA VAL A 353 11.47 9.31 -2.28
C VAL A 353 11.97 10.75 -2.48
N ASP A 354 11.18 11.59 -3.14
CA ASP A 354 11.52 12.99 -3.43
C ASP A 354 11.02 13.98 -2.36
N GLU A 355 10.40 13.48 -1.26
CA GLU A 355 9.79 14.29 -0.22
C GLU A 355 10.68 14.33 1.04
N PRO A 356 11.46 15.41 1.28
CA PRO A 356 12.38 15.49 2.44
C PRO A 356 11.67 15.31 3.78
N MET A 357 10.48 15.90 3.93
CA MET A 357 9.64 15.83 5.13
C MET A 357 9.33 14.38 5.52
N TRP A 358 9.19 13.49 4.55
CA TRP A 358 8.89 12.08 4.78
C TRP A 358 9.95 11.42 5.68
N ASN A 359 11.23 11.70 5.44
CA ASN A 359 12.33 11.15 6.24
C ASN A 359 12.42 11.75 7.66
N GLU A 360 11.84 12.94 7.86
CA GLU A 360 11.93 13.68 9.13
C GLU A 360 10.70 13.47 10.03
N LEU A 361 9.63 12.86 9.50
CA LEU A 361 8.35 12.72 10.20
C LEU A 361 8.43 11.79 11.42
N VAL A 362 9.37 10.85 11.44
CA VAL A 362 9.60 9.91 12.55
C VAL A 362 11.03 10.02 13.04
N THR A 363 11.25 9.77 14.35
CA THR A 363 12.59 9.74 14.96
C THR A 363 13.04 8.31 15.22
N GLY A 364 14.32 8.10 15.49
CA GLY A 364 14.90 6.79 15.73
C GLY A 364 15.22 5.97 14.48
N MET A 365 14.96 6.54 13.29
CA MET A 365 15.28 5.93 12.00
C MET A 365 16.49 6.60 11.34
N PRO A 366 17.22 5.89 10.46
CA PRO A 366 18.24 6.55 9.61
C PRO A 366 17.62 7.68 8.77
N ASN A 367 18.42 8.71 8.48
CA ASN A 367 18.00 9.78 7.57
C ASN A 367 19.02 9.88 6.39
N PRO A 368 18.64 9.56 5.14
CA PRO A 368 17.31 9.11 4.73
C PRO A 368 16.98 7.68 5.20
N ILE A 369 15.70 7.38 5.35
CA ILE A 369 15.21 6.04 5.75
C ILE A 369 15.55 5.00 4.68
N ILE A 370 15.39 5.36 3.40
CA ILE A 370 15.75 4.50 2.26
C ILE A 370 17.23 4.72 1.93
N GLN A 371 18.03 3.67 2.02
CA GLN A 371 19.46 3.71 1.71
C GLN A 371 19.82 2.72 0.62
N ASN A 372 20.40 3.21 -0.49
CA ASN A 372 20.78 2.37 -1.62
C ASN A 372 19.66 1.46 -2.16
N GLY A 373 18.42 1.96 -2.15
CA GLY A 373 17.24 1.20 -2.58
C GLY A 373 16.70 0.18 -1.58
N TYR A 374 17.09 0.27 -0.29
CA TYR A 374 16.63 -0.63 0.77
C TYR A 374 16.20 0.13 2.03
N ILE A 375 15.29 -0.47 2.78
CA ILE A 375 15.04 -0.13 4.19
C ILE A 375 15.52 -1.31 5.04
N GLU A 376 16.36 -1.05 6.04
CA GLU A 376 16.71 -2.07 7.04
C GLU A 376 15.50 -2.36 7.93
N VAL A 377 15.25 -3.63 8.23
CA VAL A 377 14.14 -4.04 9.10
C VAL A 377 14.44 -3.57 10.52
N PRO A 378 13.62 -2.70 11.12
CA PRO A 378 13.91 -2.18 12.46
C PRO A 378 13.81 -3.25 13.53
N GLU A 379 14.71 -3.17 14.52
CA GLU A 379 14.71 -4.04 15.71
C GLU A 379 14.06 -3.37 16.93
N THR A 380 13.75 -2.07 16.85
CA THR A 380 13.06 -1.32 17.91
C THR A 380 11.62 -1.82 18.05
N PRO A 381 11.08 -1.91 19.29
CA PRO A 381 9.72 -2.38 19.54
C PRO A 381 8.64 -1.66 18.75
N GLY A 382 7.58 -2.38 18.38
CA GLY A 382 6.47 -1.86 17.56
C GLY A 382 6.85 -1.74 16.10
N LEU A 383 6.49 -0.63 15.47
CA LEU A 383 6.83 -0.34 14.07
C LEU A 383 8.29 0.13 13.87
N GLY A 384 9.07 0.25 14.95
CA GLY A 384 10.51 0.42 14.87
C GLY A 384 11.00 1.88 14.90
N PHE A 385 10.13 2.87 14.90
CA PHE A 385 10.50 4.26 15.16
C PHE A 385 10.30 4.63 16.64
N GLU A 386 11.02 5.62 17.13
CA GLU A 386 10.91 6.05 18.53
C GLU A 386 9.64 6.89 18.77
N GLU A 387 9.49 7.98 17.99
CA GLU A 387 8.37 8.90 18.15
C GLU A 387 7.98 9.54 16.80
N LEU A 388 6.73 9.98 16.69
CA LEU A 388 6.32 10.90 15.64
C LEU A 388 6.94 12.27 15.93
N ASN A 389 7.68 12.83 14.98
CA ASN A 389 8.30 14.15 15.13
C ASN A 389 7.22 15.25 15.12
N GLU A 390 6.78 15.64 16.31
CA GLU A 390 5.71 16.62 16.48
C GLU A 390 6.02 17.96 15.81
N ALA A 391 7.28 18.42 15.87
CA ALA A 391 7.67 19.69 15.27
C ALA A 391 7.48 19.67 13.75
N VAL A 392 7.90 18.60 13.09
CA VAL A 392 7.69 18.39 11.65
C VAL A 392 6.21 18.22 11.34
N ALA A 393 5.52 17.34 12.06
CA ALA A 393 4.10 17.06 11.84
C ALA A 393 3.25 18.34 11.92
N ARG A 394 3.49 19.20 12.93
CA ARG A 394 2.74 20.46 13.11
C ARG A 394 2.91 21.44 11.95
N THR A 395 4.04 21.46 11.27
CA THR A 395 4.25 22.33 10.09
C THR A 395 3.53 21.80 8.83
N HIS A 396 3.08 20.56 8.88
CA HIS A 396 2.43 19.85 7.75
C HIS A 396 0.97 19.47 8.03
N ILE A 397 0.35 20.01 9.08
CA ILE A 397 -1.08 19.80 9.33
C ILE A 397 -1.89 20.33 8.15
N ASP A 398 -2.87 19.54 7.72
CA ASP A 398 -3.82 19.95 6.68
C ASP A 398 -4.69 21.11 7.22
N PRO A 399 -4.67 22.30 6.57
CA PRO A 399 -5.44 23.45 7.04
C PRO A 399 -6.96 23.22 7.01
N ASP A 400 -7.45 22.29 6.19
CA ASP A 400 -8.86 21.92 6.15
C ASP A 400 -9.27 21.08 7.39
N HIS A 401 -8.29 20.50 8.08
CA HIS A 401 -8.47 19.66 9.26
C HIS A 401 -7.45 20.04 10.33
N PRO A 402 -7.55 21.26 10.88
CA PRO A 402 -6.61 21.73 11.90
C PRO A 402 -6.77 20.92 13.18
N GLY A 403 -5.68 20.63 13.84
CA GLY A 403 -5.64 19.89 15.10
C GLY A 403 -4.51 18.86 15.10
N TYR A 404 -3.96 18.60 16.26
CA TYR A 404 -2.89 17.61 16.45
C TYR A 404 -3.29 16.63 17.52
N PHE A 405 -3.86 15.51 17.10
CA PHE A 405 -4.38 14.47 17.99
C PHE A 405 -5.34 14.99 19.07
N GLU A 406 -6.23 15.89 18.68
CA GLU A 406 -7.23 16.45 19.59
C GLU A 406 -8.20 15.36 20.09
N PRO A 407 -8.83 15.52 21.27
CA PRO A 407 -9.81 14.59 21.78
C PRO A 407 -10.97 14.38 20.80
N THR A 408 -11.34 13.13 20.56
CA THR A 408 -12.40 12.73 19.64
C THR A 408 -13.65 12.23 20.36
N THR A 409 -14.03 12.89 21.44
CA THR A 409 -15.13 12.46 22.37
C THR A 409 -16.49 12.34 21.70
N THR A 410 -16.72 13.04 20.59
CA THR A 410 -17.95 12.88 19.79
C THR A 410 -18.12 11.46 19.21
N TRP A 411 -17.03 10.69 19.14
CA TRP A 411 -16.96 9.33 18.63
C TRP A 411 -16.98 8.25 19.73
N ASP A 412 -17.11 8.63 20.99
CA ASP A 412 -17.21 7.69 22.12
C ASP A 412 -18.55 6.96 22.12
N LYS A 413 -19.57 7.52 21.48
CA LYS A 413 -20.86 6.87 21.26
C LYS A 413 -20.86 6.18 19.91
N GLU A 414 -21.60 5.08 19.83
CA GLU A 414 -21.78 4.37 18.57
C GLU A 414 -22.41 5.29 17.50
N ARG A 415 -21.73 5.40 16.36
CA ARG A 415 -22.15 6.22 15.23
C ARG A 415 -22.44 5.41 13.98
N SER A 416 -22.05 4.15 13.97
CA SER A 416 -22.36 3.21 12.89
C SER A 416 -23.59 2.43 13.26
N HIS A 417 -24.60 2.46 12.40
CA HIS A 417 -25.79 1.64 12.50
C HIS A 417 -25.65 0.30 11.75
N ASP A 418 -24.49 0.06 11.17
CA ASP A 418 -24.23 -1.18 10.44
C ASP A 418 -24.28 -2.36 11.41
N ARG A 419 -25.02 -3.38 11.01
CA ARG A 419 -25.08 -4.62 11.75
C ARG A 419 -23.76 -5.35 11.62
N LEU A 420 -23.35 -6.04 12.68
CA LEU A 420 -22.17 -6.90 12.65
C LEU A 420 -22.31 -8.07 11.65
N TRP A 421 -23.53 -8.32 11.24
CA TRP A 421 -23.90 -9.42 10.36
C TRP A 421 -24.96 -8.90 9.38
N SER A 422 -24.61 -8.68 8.17
CA SER A 422 -25.56 -8.37 7.09
C SER A 422 -25.50 -9.44 6.02
#